data_4d0814f50dfe6e74d3526269e59a357b
#
_entry.id   4d0814f50dfe6e74d3526269e59a357b
#
_cell.length_a   1.000
_cell.length_b   1.000
_cell.length_c   1.000
_cell.angle_alpha   90.00
_cell.angle_beta   90.00
_cell.angle_gamma   90.00
#
_symmetry.space_group_name_H-M   'P 1'
#
loop_
_entity.id
_entity.type
_entity.pdbx_description
1 polymer ?
#
loop_
_entity_poly.entity_id
_entity_poly.type
_entity_poly.pdbx_seq_one_letter_code
_entity_poly.pdbx_strand_id
1 'polypeptide(L)'
;DENRFKMLTKGKKVIMKYDFTSILDRNGKDAIAAEHIPIPGAQVKEGFDRIPMWVADMNFPTVPTVVEAMMERVQHPAYGYFDPSEEYYASIIRWQEKRNGVTGLKPEHIGYENGVLGGVISALNVMCSKGDNVLLHSPTYIGFTMSLENNGYHIVHSPLVKDENGVWRMDFEDMEKKIVKNRIHAAVFCSPHNPCGRVWERWEIEKAMELYKKYDVFVISDEIWSDLILEGHKHIPTQSVSEDARNRTVAMYAPSKTFNLAGLVGSYHIIYNTWLRERVLKESSLSHYNAMNVLSMHALVGAYKPEGYE
;
A
#
# COMPACT_ATOMS: atom_id res chain seq x y z
N ASP A 1 -29.42 20.31 -0.65
CA ASP A 1 -29.96 19.51 0.45
C ASP A 1 -28.87 19.18 1.44
N GLU A 2 -29.01 19.82 2.61
CA GLU A 2 -28.02 19.78 3.69
C GLU A 2 -28.12 18.47 4.49
N ASN A 3 -27.52 17.38 4.03
CA ASN A 3 -27.27 16.23 4.89
C ASN A 3 -25.98 16.44 5.71
N ARG A 4 -26.07 17.34 6.69
CA ARG A 4 -25.03 17.52 7.72
C ARG A 4 -25.33 16.62 8.89
N PHE A 5 -24.60 15.51 9.05
CA PHE A 5 -24.70 14.64 10.21
C PHE A 5 -24.20 15.34 11.49
N LYS A 6 -25.04 15.28 12.53
CA LYS A 6 -24.75 15.87 13.84
C LYS A 6 -24.58 14.77 14.87
N MET A 7 -23.40 14.59 15.39
CA MET A 7 -23.14 13.71 16.52
C MET A 7 -23.09 14.50 17.82
N LEU A 8 -23.83 14.09 18.82
CA LEU A 8 -23.88 14.70 20.16
C LEU A 8 -22.89 14.02 21.10
N THR A 9 -21.79 14.69 21.43
CA THR A 9 -20.95 14.30 22.57
C THR A 9 -20.90 15.45 23.58
N LYS A 10 -21.40 15.20 24.80
CA LYS A 10 -21.35 16.14 25.94
C LYS A 10 -21.82 17.57 25.63
N GLY A 11 -22.97 17.72 24.97
CA GLY A 11 -23.60 19.01 24.77
C GLY A 11 -23.02 19.93 23.69
N LYS A 12 -21.93 19.53 22.99
CA LYS A 12 -21.41 20.25 21.81
C LYS A 12 -21.79 19.49 20.54
N LYS A 13 -22.41 20.20 19.59
CA LYS A 13 -22.65 19.66 18.24
C LYS A 13 -21.32 19.63 17.48
N VAL A 14 -20.81 18.44 17.20
CA VAL A 14 -19.67 18.26 16.28
C VAL A 14 -20.27 18.13 14.87
N ILE A 15 -19.92 19.04 13.98
CA ILE A 15 -20.28 18.95 12.56
C ILE A 15 -19.13 18.20 11.89
N MET A 16 -19.40 16.98 11.43
CA MET A 16 -18.43 16.22 10.64
C MET A 16 -18.38 16.79 9.22
N LYS A 17 -17.18 16.99 8.70
CA LYS A 17 -16.95 17.50 7.33
C LYS A 17 -17.39 16.48 6.28
N TYR A 18 -17.23 15.19 6.59
CA TYR A 18 -17.52 14.07 5.69
C TYR A 18 -18.52 13.11 6.28
N ASP A 19 -19.24 12.40 5.40
CA ASP A 19 -20.17 11.35 5.77
C ASP A 19 -19.46 9.99 5.79
N PHE A 20 -19.16 9.51 6.99
CA PHE A 20 -18.59 8.18 7.24
C PHE A 20 -19.62 7.18 7.78
N THR A 21 -20.90 7.55 7.77
CA THR A 21 -21.98 6.73 8.35
C THR A 21 -22.97 6.22 7.32
N SER A 22 -23.12 6.92 6.19
CA SER A 22 -23.97 6.45 5.10
C SER A 22 -23.31 5.30 4.34
N ILE A 23 -24.10 4.26 4.08
CA ILE A 23 -23.68 3.14 3.26
C ILE A 23 -24.16 3.41 1.83
N LEU A 24 -23.21 3.48 0.89
CA LEU A 24 -23.52 3.59 -0.52
C LEU A 24 -24.11 2.28 -1.04
N ASP A 25 -25.20 2.36 -1.80
CA ASP A 25 -25.64 1.22 -2.59
C ASP A 25 -24.65 0.97 -3.73
N ARG A 26 -23.96 -0.15 -3.66
CA ARG A 26 -22.93 -0.55 -4.62
C ARG A 26 -23.37 -1.68 -5.56
N ASN A 27 -24.66 -2.09 -5.50
CA ASN A 27 -25.21 -3.07 -6.42
C ASN A 27 -25.35 -2.47 -7.82
N GLY A 28 -24.94 -3.22 -8.85
CA GLY A 28 -24.89 -2.71 -10.23
C GLY A 28 -23.86 -1.60 -10.46
N LYS A 29 -22.81 -1.55 -9.63
CA LYS A 29 -21.68 -0.60 -9.71
C LYS A 29 -20.34 -1.32 -9.83
N ASP A 30 -20.35 -2.53 -10.37
CA ASP A 30 -19.16 -3.36 -10.57
C ASP A 30 -18.36 -3.63 -9.27
N ALA A 31 -19.04 -3.61 -8.13
CA ALA A 31 -18.42 -3.73 -6.82
C ALA A 31 -18.29 -5.21 -6.42
N ILE A 32 -17.13 -5.78 -6.61
CA ILE A 32 -16.86 -7.20 -6.28
C ILE A 32 -17.24 -7.54 -4.82
N ALA A 33 -17.03 -6.61 -3.89
CA ALA A 33 -17.41 -6.79 -2.49
C ALA A 33 -18.91 -6.97 -2.28
N ALA A 34 -19.73 -6.23 -3.06
CA ALA A 34 -21.19 -6.24 -2.93
C ALA A 34 -21.85 -7.34 -3.77
N GLU A 35 -21.26 -7.70 -4.91
CA GLU A 35 -21.89 -8.57 -5.90
C GLU A 35 -21.44 -10.04 -5.81
N HIS A 36 -20.28 -10.30 -5.22
CA HIS A 36 -19.72 -11.65 -5.13
C HIS A 36 -19.62 -12.16 -3.70
N ILE A 37 -19.74 -13.49 -3.56
CA ILE A 37 -19.43 -14.21 -2.35
C ILE A 37 -18.18 -15.05 -2.65
N PRO A 38 -17.07 -14.91 -1.89
CA PRO A 38 -15.79 -15.54 -2.24
C PRO A 38 -15.76 -17.06 -1.97
N ILE A 39 -16.87 -17.64 -1.52
CA ILE A 39 -16.99 -19.06 -1.21
C ILE A 39 -17.92 -19.70 -2.26
N PRO A 40 -17.41 -20.60 -3.11
CA PRO A 40 -18.23 -21.26 -4.12
C PRO A 40 -19.45 -21.97 -3.51
N GLY A 41 -20.63 -21.71 -4.08
CA GLY A 41 -21.90 -22.30 -3.63
C GLY A 41 -22.50 -21.70 -2.37
N ALA A 42 -21.82 -20.77 -1.70
CA ALA A 42 -22.38 -20.06 -0.55
C ALA A 42 -23.49 -19.11 -0.98
N GLN A 43 -24.54 -19.04 -0.18
CA GLN A 43 -25.66 -18.13 -0.39
C GLN A 43 -25.97 -17.41 0.92
N VAL A 44 -26.50 -16.18 0.82
CA VAL A 44 -27.04 -15.47 1.98
C VAL A 44 -28.27 -16.21 2.46
N LYS A 45 -28.32 -16.53 3.76
CA LYS A 45 -29.47 -17.16 4.37
C LYS A 45 -30.67 -16.21 4.33
N GLU A 46 -31.86 -16.75 4.05
CA GLU A 46 -33.10 -15.97 4.05
C GLU A 46 -33.29 -15.17 5.35
N GLY A 47 -33.65 -13.91 5.22
CA GLY A 47 -33.83 -12.97 6.35
C GLY A 47 -32.54 -12.31 6.85
N PHE A 48 -31.39 -12.53 6.18
CA PHE A 48 -30.15 -11.86 6.49
C PHE A 48 -29.66 -10.97 5.35
N ASP A 49 -29.06 -9.84 5.69
CA ASP A 49 -28.40 -8.97 4.72
C ASP A 49 -27.01 -9.52 4.35
N ARG A 50 -26.59 -9.24 3.13
CA ARG A 50 -25.21 -9.48 2.71
C ARG A 50 -24.32 -8.35 3.24
N ILE A 51 -23.44 -8.67 4.17
CA ILE A 51 -22.45 -7.74 4.71
C ILE A 51 -21.08 -8.15 4.20
N PRO A 52 -20.48 -7.43 3.22
CA PRO A 52 -19.17 -7.76 2.70
C PRO A 52 -18.09 -7.42 3.72
N MET A 53 -17.28 -8.42 4.10
CA MET A 53 -16.17 -8.27 5.04
C MET A 53 -14.87 -8.94 4.56
N TRP A 54 -14.80 -9.30 3.27
CA TRP A 54 -13.70 -10.07 2.71
C TRP A 54 -12.78 -9.25 1.78
N VAL A 55 -13.23 -8.10 1.30
CA VAL A 55 -12.48 -7.15 0.49
C VAL A 55 -12.26 -5.89 1.31
N ALA A 56 -11.06 -5.34 1.23
CA ALA A 56 -10.70 -4.10 1.93
C ALA A 56 -11.21 -2.86 1.16
N ASP A 57 -12.53 -2.77 1.02
CA ASP A 57 -13.27 -1.67 0.43
C ASP A 57 -14.06 -0.91 1.49
N MET A 58 -14.30 0.37 1.26
CA MET A 58 -15.14 1.21 2.10
C MET A 58 -16.53 1.36 1.48
N ASN A 59 -17.57 1.43 2.32
CA ASN A 59 -18.96 1.59 1.89
C ASN A 59 -19.46 3.04 1.95
N PHE A 60 -18.62 4.00 2.29
CA PHE A 60 -18.92 5.43 2.28
C PHE A 60 -18.15 6.15 1.15
N PRO A 61 -18.58 7.36 0.75
CA PRO A 61 -17.92 8.12 -0.30
C PRO A 61 -16.45 8.41 0.01
N THR A 62 -15.61 8.42 -1.01
CA THR A 62 -14.27 9.03 -0.91
C THR A 62 -14.38 10.54 -0.74
N VAL A 63 -13.26 11.21 -0.46
CA VAL A 63 -13.25 12.67 -0.26
C VAL A 63 -13.62 13.41 -1.54
N PRO A 64 -14.37 14.53 -1.45
CA PRO A 64 -14.88 15.26 -2.62
C PRO A 64 -13.79 15.70 -3.59
N THR A 65 -12.62 16.08 -3.09
CA THR A 65 -11.48 16.55 -3.90
C THR A 65 -10.98 15.52 -4.90
N VAL A 66 -11.19 14.22 -4.65
CA VAL A 66 -10.89 13.15 -5.61
C VAL A 66 -11.83 13.23 -6.80
N VAL A 67 -13.13 13.32 -6.51
CA VAL A 67 -14.17 13.37 -7.56
C VAL A 67 -14.02 14.66 -8.38
N GLU A 68 -13.78 15.79 -7.73
CA GLU A 68 -13.58 17.10 -8.37
C GLU A 68 -12.37 17.06 -9.31
N ALA A 69 -11.23 16.57 -8.87
CA ALA A 69 -10.03 16.48 -9.70
C ALA A 69 -10.20 15.56 -10.92
N MET A 70 -10.89 14.44 -10.76
CA MET A 70 -11.21 13.56 -11.89
C MET A 70 -12.22 14.20 -12.85
N MET A 71 -13.26 14.86 -12.34
CA MET A 71 -14.29 15.51 -13.18
C MET A 71 -13.70 16.65 -13.99
N GLU A 72 -12.83 17.49 -13.41
CA GLU A 72 -12.09 18.52 -14.12
C GLU A 72 -11.31 17.93 -15.30
N ARG A 73 -10.62 16.80 -15.09
CA ARG A 73 -9.87 16.14 -16.16
C ARG A 73 -10.77 15.50 -17.22
N VAL A 74 -11.89 14.90 -16.81
CA VAL A 74 -12.87 14.27 -17.72
C VAL A 74 -13.51 15.30 -18.64
N GLN A 75 -13.76 16.52 -18.18
CA GLN A 75 -14.32 17.60 -18.99
C GLN A 75 -13.43 18.01 -20.18
N HIS A 76 -12.15 17.68 -20.15
CA HIS A 76 -11.27 17.82 -21.32
C HIS A 76 -11.23 16.49 -22.11
N PRO A 77 -11.94 16.39 -23.24
CA PRO A 77 -12.21 15.11 -23.91
C PRO A 77 -11.05 14.63 -24.80
N ALA A 78 -9.81 14.86 -24.40
CA ALA A 78 -8.62 14.35 -25.08
C ALA A 78 -7.76 13.56 -24.08
N TYR A 79 -7.58 12.26 -24.34
CA TYR A 79 -6.88 11.30 -23.46
C TYR A 79 -5.66 10.70 -24.17
N GLY A 80 -4.87 11.57 -24.85
CA GLY A 80 -3.65 11.17 -25.52
C GLY A 80 -2.51 10.87 -24.53
N TYR A 81 -1.33 10.67 -25.08
CA TYR A 81 -0.12 10.48 -24.27
C TYR A 81 0.11 11.69 -23.36
N PHE A 82 0.62 11.46 -22.17
CA PHE A 82 0.91 12.50 -21.19
C PHE A 82 2.10 12.11 -20.32
N ASP A 83 2.72 13.11 -19.73
CA ASP A 83 3.71 12.94 -18.68
C ASP A 83 3.09 13.24 -17.31
N PRO A 84 3.56 12.62 -16.21
CA PRO A 84 3.14 12.97 -14.88
C PRO A 84 3.40 14.46 -14.60
N SER A 85 2.40 15.15 -14.03
CA SER A 85 2.49 16.57 -13.74
C SER A 85 3.43 16.86 -12.56
N GLU A 86 3.99 18.07 -12.49
CA GLU A 86 4.74 18.51 -11.31
C GLU A 86 3.91 18.41 -10.02
N GLU A 87 2.61 18.70 -10.11
CA GLU A 87 1.70 18.58 -8.96
C GLU A 87 1.52 17.13 -8.49
N TYR A 88 1.61 16.14 -9.36
CA TYR A 88 1.63 14.73 -8.97
C TYR A 88 2.76 14.44 -7.98
N TYR A 89 3.98 14.81 -8.33
CA TYR A 89 5.14 14.62 -7.46
C TYR A 89 5.07 15.48 -6.21
N ALA A 90 4.68 16.74 -6.35
CA ALA A 90 4.53 17.66 -5.22
C ALA A 90 3.49 17.17 -4.20
N SER A 91 2.38 16.59 -4.66
CA SER A 91 1.34 15.99 -3.82
C SER A 91 1.88 14.82 -3.01
N ILE A 92 2.64 13.92 -3.62
CA ILE A 92 3.27 12.78 -2.93
C ILE A 92 4.30 13.28 -1.91
N ILE A 93 5.15 14.23 -2.27
CA ILE A 93 6.17 14.78 -1.38
C ILE A 93 5.51 15.40 -0.13
N ARG A 94 4.50 16.26 -0.32
CA ARG A 94 3.74 16.86 0.79
C ARG A 94 3.09 15.80 1.68
N TRP A 95 2.48 14.78 1.07
CA TRP A 95 1.82 13.69 1.79
C TRP A 95 2.82 12.94 2.67
N GLN A 96 3.94 12.52 2.09
CA GLN A 96 4.98 11.80 2.81
C GLN A 96 5.61 12.64 3.94
N GLU A 97 5.83 13.92 3.70
CA GLU A 97 6.33 14.82 4.73
C GLU A 97 5.34 14.96 5.87
N LYS A 98 4.08 15.26 5.57
CA LYS A 98 3.04 15.52 6.56
C LYS A 98 2.63 14.26 7.34
N ARG A 99 2.42 13.16 6.66
CA ARG A 99 1.93 11.90 7.28
C ARG A 99 3.03 11.07 7.91
N ASN A 100 4.14 10.92 7.24
CA ASN A 100 5.21 10.01 7.60
C ASN A 100 6.48 10.72 8.11
N GLY A 101 6.53 12.04 8.06
CA GLY A 101 7.70 12.84 8.50
C GLY A 101 8.92 12.65 7.60
N VAL A 102 8.71 12.24 6.35
CA VAL A 102 9.80 12.03 5.37
C VAL A 102 10.29 13.38 4.87
N THR A 103 11.58 13.64 5.00
CA THR A 103 12.23 14.86 4.53
C THR A 103 13.22 14.57 3.41
N GLY A 104 13.42 15.55 2.51
CA GLY A 104 14.37 15.43 1.42
C GLY A 104 13.95 14.49 0.30
N LEU A 105 12.67 14.11 0.23
CA LEU A 105 12.12 13.39 -0.90
C LEU A 105 12.08 14.29 -2.14
N LYS A 106 12.50 13.76 -3.29
CA LYS A 106 12.53 14.47 -4.56
C LYS A 106 11.73 13.74 -5.62
N PRO A 107 11.27 14.41 -6.70
CA PRO A 107 10.54 13.77 -7.78
C PRO A 107 11.25 12.56 -8.37
N GLU A 108 12.57 12.62 -8.51
CA GLU A 108 13.40 11.53 -9.04
C GLU A 108 13.36 10.24 -8.20
N HIS A 109 13.01 10.32 -6.92
CA HIS A 109 12.91 9.14 -6.05
C HIS A 109 11.58 8.40 -6.21
N ILE A 110 10.61 9.03 -6.90
CA ILE A 110 9.23 8.56 -7.01
C ILE A 110 9.02 7.97 -8.40
N GLY A 111 8.52 6.74 -8.45
CA GLY A 111 8.10 6.11 -9.69
C GLY A 111 6.71 5.52 -9.58
N TYR A 112 5.94 5.59 -10.66
CA TYR A 112 4.61 4.99 -10.73
C TYR A 112 4.70 3.46 -10.77
N GLU A 113 3.76 2.81 -10.12
CA GLU A 113 3.58 1.37 -10.20
C GLU A 113 2.11 1.00 -10.48
N ASN A 114 1.93 0.00 -11.30
CA ASN A 114 0.61 -0.49 -11.68
C ASN A 114 0.03 -1.41 -10.59
N GLY A 115 -0.32 -0.82 -9.46
CA GLY A 115 -0.63 -1.49 -8.21
C GLY A 115 0.63 -1.89 -7.44
N VAL A 116 0.52 -1.98 -6.10
CA VAL A 116 1.64 -2.37 -5.23
C VAL A 116 2.18 -3.76 -5.59
N LEU A 117 1.31 -4.72 -5.92
CA LEU A 117 1.76 -6.05 -6.33
C LEU A 117 2.55 -6.02 -7.65
N GLY A 118 2.16 -5.16 -8.60
CA GLY A 118 2.94 -4.91 -9.81
C GLY A 118 4.33 -4.38 -9.48
N GLY A 119 4.42 -3.39 -8.59
CA GLY A 119 5.68 -2.84 -8.11
C GLY A 119 6.56 -3.84 -7.38
N VAL A 120 5.97 -4.73 -6.56
CA VAL A 120 6.69 -5.85 -5.93
C VAL A 120 7.38 -6.72 -6.98
N ILE A 121 6.68 -7.07 -8.05
CA ILE A 121 7.24 -7.90 -9.13
C ILE A 121 8.29 -7.13 -9.93
N SER A 122 8.07 -5.84 -10.25
CA SER A 122 9.08 -5.00 -10.91
C SER A 122 10.39 -4.95 -10.11
N ALA A 123 10.30 -4.79 -8.79
CA ALA A 123 11.47 -4.78 -7.91
C ALA A 123 12.14 -6.16 -7.84
N LEU A 124 11.36 -7.24 -7.69
CA LEU A 124 11.92 -8.60 -7.65
C LEU A 124 12.63 -9.00 -8.94
N ASN A 125 12.12 -8.60 -10.10
CA ASN A 125 12.78 -8.86 -11.39
C ASN A 125 14.16 -8.20 -11.50
N VAL A 126 14.44 -7.18 -10.69
CA VAL A 126 15.76 -6.52 -10.60
C VAL A 126 16.65 -7.18 -9.54
N MET A 127 16.06 -7.63 -8.44
CA MET A 127 16.78 -8.14 -7.26
C MET A 127 17.05 -9.65 -7.33
N CYS A 128 16.22 -10.39 -8.06
CA CYS A 128 16.21 -11.84 -8.09
C CYS A 128 16.10 -12.39 -9.51
N SER A 129 16.51 -13.64 -9.68
CA SER A 129 16.21 -14.44 -10.87
C SER A 129 14.96 -15.31 -10.63
N LYS A 130 14.29 -15.72 -11.70
CA LYS A 130 13.20 -16.70 -11.58
C LYS A 130 13.75 -18.01 -10.96
N GLY A 131 12.99 -18.56 -10.00
CA GLY A 131 13.43 -19.70 -9.19
C GLY A 131 14.16 -19.32 -7.89
N ASP A 132 14.50 -18.04 -7.69
CA ASP A 132 15.08 -17.60 -6.42
C ASP A 132 14.07 -17.61 -5.27
N ASN A 133 14.59 -17.73 -4.07
CA ASN A 133 13.84 -17.72 -2.82
C ASN A 133 13.65 -16.28 -2.32
N VAL A 134 12.41 -15.94 -1.98
CA VAL A 134 12.01 -14.64 -1.40
C VAL A 134 11.45 -14.85 -0.01
N LEU A 135 11.91 -14.08 0.97
CA LEU A 135 11.43 -14.17 2.35
C LEU A 135 10.11 -13.41 2.53
N LEU A 136 9.14 -14.08 3.15
CA LEU A 136 7.88 -13.51 3.63
C LEU A 136 7.64 -13.87 5.10
N HIS A 137 7.06 -12.97 5.87
CA HIS A 137 6.50 -13.33 7.19
C HIS A 137 5.14 -14.01 7.02
N SER A 138 4.84 -15.03 7.82
CA SER A 138 3.51 -15.68 7.81
C SER A 138 2.82 -15.53 9.19
N PRO A 139 1.45 -15.40 9.22
CA PRO A 139 0.56 -15.35 8.06
C PRO A 139 0.85 -14.13 7.19
N THR A 140 0.57 -14.21 5.89
CA THR A 140 0.84 -13.14 4.93
C THR A 140 -0.37 -12.81 4.07
N TYR A 141 -0.33 -11.67 3.40
CA TYR A 141 -1.35 -11.31 2.43
C TYR A 141 -1.29 -12.24 1.22
N ILE A 142 -2.46 -12.83 0.87
CA ILE A 142 -2.58 -13.79 -0.24
C ILE A 142 -2.06 -13.24 -1.58
N GLY A 143 -2.18 -11.92 -1.79
CA GLY A 143 -1.68 -11.28 -3.00
C GLY A 143 -0.17 -11.42 -3.18
N PHE A 144 0.63 -11.42 -2.11
CA PHE A 144 2.07 -11.68 -2.23
C PHE A 144 2.33 -13.12 -2.67
N THR A 145 1.69 -14.09 -2.01
CA THR A 145 1.84 -15.51 -2.35
C THR A 145 1.53 -15.75 -3.82
N MET A 146 0.34 -15.34 -4.26
CA MET A 146 -0.09 -15.51 -5.65
C MET A 146 0.83 -14.79 -6.64
N SER A 147 1.23 -13.55 -6.34
CA SER A 147 2.07 -12.77 -7.26
C SER A 147 3.47 -13.38 -7.40
N LEU A 148 4.09 -13.82 -6.30
CA LEU A 148 5.41 -14.42 -6.34
C LEU A 148 5.39 -15.76 -7.07
N GLU A 149 4.47 -16.66 -6.72
CA GLU A 149 4.34 -17.98 -7.34
C GLU A 149 4.03 -17.87 -8.84
N ASN A 150 3.07 -17.03 -9.22
CA ASN A 150 2.70 -16.83 -10.63
C ASN A 150 3.86 -16.21 -11.46
N ASN A 151 4.80 -15.53 -10.82
CA ASN A 151 5.97 -14.98 -11.48
C ASN A 151 7.23 -15.86 -11.34
N GLY A 152 7.09 -17.09 -10.80
CA GLY A 152 8.14 -18.09 -10.76
C GLY A 152 9.17 -17.87 -9.66
N TYR A 153 8.82 -17.22 -8.57
CA TYR A 153 9.62 -17.11 -7.35
C TYR A 153 9.19 -18.15 -6.32
N HIS A 154 10.13 -18.63 -5.52
CA HIS A 154 9.85 -19.51 -4.39
C HIS A 154 9.70 -18.69 -3.10
N ILE A 155 8.74 -19.08 -2.28
CA ILE A 155 8.48 -18.40 -1.02
C ILE A 155 9.10 -19.14 0.14
N VAL A 156 9.85 -18.43 0.96
CA VAL A 156 10.35 -18.93 2.24
C VAL A 156 9.64 -18.15 3.36
N HIS A 157 8.79 -18.86 4.09
CA HIS A 157 8.05 -18.27 5.20
C HIS A 157 8.89 -18.21 6.47
N SER A 158 8.93 -17.03 7.12
CA SER A 158 9.34 -16.86 8.51
C SER A 158 8.09 -16.58 9.36
N PRO A 159 7.58 -17.57 10.11
CA PRO A 159 6.37 -17.40 10.89
C PRO A 159 6.53 -16.34 11.98
N LEU A 160 5.51 -15.49 12.11
CA LEU A 160 5.39 -14.62 13.27
C LEU A 160 5.04 -15.46 14.49
N VAL A 161 5.54 -15.04 15.65
CA VAL A 161 5.27 -15.65 16.93
C VAL A 161 4.50 -14.68 17.83
N LYS A 162 3.74 -15.19 18.79
CA LYS A 162 3.11 -14.34 19.81
C LYS A 162 4.02 -14.24 21.01
N ASP A 163 4.23 -13.02 21.49
CA ASP A 163 4.86 -12.79 22.79
C ASP A 163 3.94 -13.13 23.96
N GLU A 164 4.42 -12.97 25.19
CA GLU A 164 3.67 -13.24 26.42
C GLU A 164 2.38 -12.43 26.57
N ASN A 165 2.28 -11.31 25.87
CA ASN A 165 1.09 -10.44 25.83
C ASN A 165 0.16 -10.76 24.65
N GLY A 166 0.46 -11.80 23.87
CA GLY A 166 -0.29 -12.19 22.69
C GLY A 166 -0.05 -11.32 21.45
N VAL A 167 0.96 -10.44 21.48
CA VAL A 167 1.33 -9.56 20.38
C VAL A 167 2.17 -10.33 19.36
N TRP A 168 1.80 -10.23 18.09
CA TRP A 168 2.58 -10.82 17.01
C TRP A 168 3.94 -10.16 16.87
N ARG A 169 5.02 -10.95 16.84
CA ARG A 169 6.42 -10.53 16.72
C ARG A 169 7.13 -11.28 15.61
N MET A 170 8.16 -10.66 15.03
CA MET A 170 9.09 -11.36 14.15
C MET A 170 9.98 -12.29 14.96
N ASP A 171 10.17 -13.52 14.48
CA ASP A 171 11.17 -14.45 15.01
C ASP A 171 12.51 -14.21 14.29
N PHE A 172 13.33 -13.36 14.86
CA PHE A 172 14.61 -12.95 14.27
C PHE A 172 15.62 -14.10 14.13
N GLU A 173 15.56 -15.10 15.02
CA GLU A 173 16.41 -16.29 14.87
C GLU A 173 15.97 -17.16 13.70
N ASP A 174 14.67 -17.35 13.54
CA ASP A 174 14.12 -18.09 12.40
C ASP A 174 14.38 -17.33 11.09
N MET A 175 14.23 -16.01 11.08
CA MET A 175 14.59 -15.16 9.93
C MET A 175 16.04 -15.39 9.52
N GLU A 176 16.98 -15.28 10.46
CA GLU A 176 18.42 -15.42 10.20
C GLU A 176 18.74 -16.81 9.64
N LYS A 177 18.24 -17.87 10.29
CA LYS A 177 18.42 -19.26 9.84
C LYS A 177 17.92 -19.46 8.42
N LYS A 178 16.75 -18.89 8.08
CA LYS A 178 16.14 -19.03 6.75
C LYS A 178 16.85 -18.21 5.69
N ILE A 179 17.28 -17.00 6.00
CA ILE A 179 18.10 -16.17 5.10
C ILE A 179 19.36 -16.94 4.67
N VAL A 180 20.10 -17.48 5.64
CA VAL A 180 21.34 -18.22 5.37
C VAL A 180 21.07 -19.52 4.61
N LYS A 181 20.17 -20.35 5.13
CA LYS A 181 19.88 -21.69 4.58
C LYS A 181 19.39 -21.62 3.14
N ASN A 182 18.54 -20.64 2.82
CA ASN A 182 17.87 -20.55 1.53
C ASN A 182 18.50 -19.50 0.60
N ARG A 183 19.65 -18.90 0.99
CA ARG A 183 20.36 -17.88 0.20
C ARG A 183 19.42 -16.77 -0.27
N ILE A 184 18.70 -16.17 0.68
CA ILE A 184 17.73 -15.12 0.40
C ILE A 184 18.45 -13.85 -0.06
N HIS A 185 18.03 -13.28 -1.20
CA HIS A 185 18.52 -12.01 -1.73
C HIS A 185 17.47 -10.89 -1.65
N ALA A 186 16.20 -11.24 -1.51
CA ALA A 186 15.12 -10.28 -1.34
C ALA A 186 14.07 -10.74 -0.34
N ALA A 187 13.48 -9.77 0.36
CA ALA A 187 12.37 -9.98 1.27
C ALA A 187 11.23 -9.00 0.96
N VAL A 188 9.98 -9.47 1.08
CA VAL A 188 8.81 -8.59 1.09
C VAL A 188 8.41 -8.35 2.54
N PHE A 189 8.49 -7.09 2.95
CA PHE A 189 8.23 -6.61 4.30
C PHE A 189 6.94 -5.80 4.35
N CYS A 190 5.88 -6.35 4.93
CA CYS A 190 4.58 -5.69 5.03
C CYS A 190 4.53 -4.83 6.31
N SER A 191 4.40 -3.51 6.17
CA SER A 191 4.46 -2.55 7.27
C SER A 191 3.50 -1.37 7.05
N PRO A 192 2.36 -1.28 7.71
CA PRO A 192 1.77 -2.23 8.69
C PRO A 192 1.46 -3.61 8.13
N HIS A 193 1.51 -4.64 8.99
CA HIS A 193 1.44 -6.02 8.56
C HIS A 193 0.01 -6.53 8.38
N ASN A 194 -0.31 -6.99 7.20
CA ASN A 194 -1.56 -7.68 6.87
C ASN A 194 -1.29 -9.21 6.75
N PRO A 195 -2.04 -10.09 7.45
CA PRO A 195 -3.33 -9.85 8.10
C PRO A 195 -3.29 -9.61 9.63
N CYS A 196 -2.12 -9.60 10.26
CA CYS A 196 -2.04 -9.53 11.73
C CYS A 196 -2.35 -8.15 12.32
N GLY A 197 -2.47 -7.10 11.49
CA GLY A 197 -2.76 -5.74 11.94
C GLY A 197 -1.61 -5.12 12.75
N ARG A 198 -0.37 -5.62 12.60
CA ARG A 198 0.78 -5.10 13.35
C ARG A 198 1.30 -3.80 12.74
N VAL A 199 1.35 -2.76 13.56
CA VAL A 199 2.21 -1.59 13.32
C VAL A 199 3.52 -1.89 14.03
N TRP A 200 4.59 -2.10 13.25
CA TRP A 200 5.88 -2.48 13.81
C TRP A 200 6.49 -1.35 14.63
N GLU A 201 7.06 -1.69 15.77
CA GLU A 201 7.82 -0.76 16.58
C GLU A 201 9.20 -0.48 15.94
N ARG A 202 9.78 0.68 16.22
CA ARG A 202 11.08 1.08 15.63
C ARG A 202 12.16 0.02 15.80
N TRP A 203 12.31 -0.52 17.00
CA TRP A 203 13.33 -1.53 17.31
C TRP A 203 13.13 -2.84 16.50
N GLU A 204 11.88 -3.20 16.18
CA GLU A 204 11.56 -4.38 15.35
C GLU A 204 12.04 -4.16 13.93
N ILE A 205 11.74 -2.97 13.36
CA ILE A 205 12.17 -2.61 12.01
C ILE A 205 13.70 -2.52 11.96
N GLU A 206 14.33 -1.85 12.91
CA GLU A 206 15.79 -1.72 13.01
C GLU A 206 16.46 -3.10 13.04
N LYS A 207 15.97 -4.01 13.89
CA LYS A 207 16.53 -5.36 14.01
C LYS A 207 16.35 -6.20 12.75
N ALA A 208 15.20 -6.09 12.07
CA ALA A 208 14.99 -6.74 10.78
C ALA A 208 15.96 -6.19 9.73
N MET A 209 16.10 -4.85 9.65
CA MET A 209 16.99 -4.21 8.68
C MET A 209 18.47 -4.51 8.95
N GLU A 210 18.89 -4.69 10.22
CA GLU A 210 20.24 -5.15 10.57
C GLU A 210 20.52 -6.57 10.03
N LEU A 211 19.56 -7.49 10.12
CA LEU A 211 19.69 -8.82 9.52
C LEU A 211 19.77 -8.74 7.99
N TYR A 212 18.91 -7.96 7.36
CA TYR A 212 18.94 -7.77 5.91
C TYR A 212 20.26 -7.13 5.45
N LYS A 213 20.79 -6.18 6.20
CA LYS A 213 22.11 -5.61 5.97
C LYS A 213 23.22 -6.64 6.08
N LYS A 214 23.21 -7.44 7.16
CA LYS A 214 24.22 -8.45 7.45
C LYS A 214 24.38 -9.47 6.33
N TYR A 215 23.30 -9.82 5.66
CA TYR A 215 23.27 -10.85 4.62
C TYR A 215 23.00 -10.30 3.20
N ASP A 216 23.12 -8.97 3.04
CA ASP A 216 22.91 -8.25 1.77
C ASP A 216 21.57 -8.58 1.09
N VAL A 217 20.51 -8.56 1.87
CA VAL A 217 19.13 -8.80 1.40
C VAL A 217 18.49 -7.46 1.05
N PHE A 218 18.00 -7.30 -0.18
CA PHE A 218 17.15 -6.18 -0.55
C PHE A 218 15.75 -6.31 0.05
N VAL A 219 15.11 -5.18 0.32
CA VAL A 219 13.79 -5.15 0.96
C VAL A 219 12.78 -4.45 0.07
N ILE A 220 11.64 -5.09 -0.14
CA ILE A 220 10.46 -4.45 -0.72
C ILE A 220 9.49 -4.23 0.41
N SER A 221 9.34 -2.97 0.85
CA SER A 221 8.44 -2.61 1.95
C SER A 221 7.08 -2.19 1.41
N ASP A 222 6.08 -3.02 1.62
CA ASP A 222 4.69 -2.66 1.33
C ASP A 222 4.12 -1.85 2.48
N GLU A 223 3.97 -0.56 2.27
CA GLU A 223 3.48 0.43 3.25
C GLU A 223 2.09 0.99 2.88
N ILE A 224 1.31 0.22 2.09
CA ILE A 224 0.00 0.65 1.58
C ILE A 224 -1.01 0.96 2.70
N TRP A 225 -0.82 0.40 3.91
CA TRP A 225 -1.67 0.62 5.08
C TRP A 225 -1.17 1.73 6.00
N SER A 226 -0.11 2.45 5.64
CA SER A 226 0.58 3.43 6.49
C SER A 226 -0.29 4.55 7.05
N ASP A 227 -1.41 4.87 6.39
CA ASP A 227 -2.31 5.95 6.79
C ASP A 227 -3.45 5.50 7.71
N LEU A 228 -3.75 4.19 7.77
CA LEU A 228 -4.85 3.63 8.56
C LEU A 228 -4.31 3.03 9.87
N ILE A 229 -3.86 3.90 10.74
CA ILE A 229 -3.24 3.56 12.03
C ILE A 229 -4.20 3.90 13.15
N LEU A 230 -4.46 2.93 14.04
CA LEU A 230 -5.32 3.13 15.20
C LEU A 230 -4.62 3.97 16.27
N GLU A 231 -5.44 4.59 17.13
CA GLU A 231 -4.96 5.44 18.22
C GLU A 231 -3.92 4.75 19.10
N GLY A 232 -2.91 5.50 19.51
CA GLY A 232 -1.79 4.99 20.31
C GLY A 232 -0.63 4.41 19.51
N HIS A 233 -0.76 4.28 18.17
CA HIS A 233 0.27 3.79 17.28
C HIS A 233 0.69 4.84 16.25
N LYS A 234 1.90 4.68 15.71
CA LYS A 234 2.41 5.52 14.63
C LYS A 234 3.17 4.67 13.62
N HIS A 235 2.84 4.82 12.35
CA HIS A 235 3.64 4.22 11.29
C HIS A 235 5.05 4.80 11.25
N ILE A 236 6.02 3.94 11.02
CA ILE A 236 7.43 4.30 10.86
C ILE A 236 7.86 3.76 9.48
N PRO A 237 8.15 4.65 8.51
CA PRO A 237 8.66 4.23 7.22
C PRO A 237 9.93 3.38 7.36
N THR A 238 9.97 2.21 6.76
CA THR A 238 11.12 1.30 6.82
C THR A 238 12.41 1.99 6.39
N GLN A 239 12.35 2.86 5.41
CA GLN A 239 13.49 3.64 4.91
C GLN A 239 14.00 4.70 5.90
N SER A 240 13.27 4.98 6.99
CA SER A 240 13.63 6.04 7.95
C SER A 240 14.50 5.57 9.11
N VAL A 241 14.68 4.26 9.29
CA VAL A 241 15.35 3.72 10.48
C VAL A 241 16.87 3.77 10.41
N SER A 242 17.46 3.77 9.20
CA SER A 242 18.90 3.95 8.99
C SER A 242 19.22 4.35 7.55
N GLU A 243 20.43 4.82 7.29
CA GLU A 243 20.92 5.11 5.93
C GLU A 243 20.97 3.84 5.08
N ASP A 244 21.40 2.72 5.66
CA ASP A 244 21.42 1.43 4.98
C ASP A 244 20.00 0.98 4.61
N ALA A 245 19.04 1.08 5.54
CA ALA A 245 17.64 0.78 5.27
C ALA A 245 17.08 1.64 4.12
N ARG A 246 17.42 2.94 4.10
CA ARG A 246 17.06 3.85 3.01
C ARG A 246 17.58 3.38 1.65
N ASN A 247 18.80 2.87 1.59
CA ASN A 247 19.47 2.50 0.35
C ASN A 247 19.11 1.10 -0.16
N ARG A 248 18.74 0.17 0.73
CA ARG A 248 18.38 -1.21 0.32
C ARG A 248 16.89 -1.46 0.14
N THR A 249 16.03 -0.47 0.42
CA THR A 249 14.58 -0.64 0.40
C THR A 249 13.93 0.04 -0.78
N VAL A 250 13.04 -0.70 -1.45
CA VAL A 250 11.99 -0.17 -2.32
C VAL A 250 10.72 -0.08 -1.48
N ALA A 251 10.27 1.13 -1.17
CA ALA A 251 9.02 1.33 -0.42
C ALA A 251 7.85 1.56 -1.36
N MET A 252 6.73 0.88 -1.13
CA MET A 252 5.52 0.91 -1.95
C MET A 252 4.38 1.59 -1.20
N TYR A 253 3.72 2.52 -1.86
CA TYR A 253 2.59 3.29 -1.33
C TYR A 253 1.46 3.41 -2.35
N ALA A 254 0.26 3.64 -1.88
CA ALA A 254 -0.87 3.96 -2.75
C ALA A 254 -1.98 4.69 -1.97
N PRO A 255 -2.78 5.56 -2.61
CA PRO A 255 -3.98 6.14 -2.00
C PRO A 255 -5.15 5.14 -1.94
N SER A 256 -5.00 3.95 -2.50
CA SER A 256 -6.08 2.98 -2.73
C SER A 256 -6.78 2.52 -1.45
N LYS A 257 -6.06 2.33 -0.35
CA LYS A 257 -6.64 1.91 0.92
C LYS A 257 -7.16 3.09 1.72
N THR A 258 -6.42 4.17 1.77
CA THR A 258 -6.76 5.38 2.53
C THR A 258 -8.01 6.09 1.97
N PHE A 259 -8.16 6.12 0.66
CA PHE A 259 -9.23 6.85 -0.03
C PHE A 259 -10.18 5.97 -0.87
N ASN A 260 -10.12 4.64 -0.69
CA ASN A 260 -10.97 3.69 -1.43
C ASN A 260 -10.83 3.80 -2.96
N LEU A 261 -9.61 3.85 -3.47
CA LEU A 261 -9.28 4.06 -4.88
C LEU A 261 -8.66 2.84 -5.57
N ALA A 262 -8.86 1.64 -5.03
CA ALA A 262 -8.23 0.42 -5.58
C ALA A 262 -8.61 0.15 -7.05
N GLY A 263 -9.82 0.52 -7.47
CA GLY A 263 -10.28 0.39 -8.87
C GLY A 263 -9.55 1.29 -9.87
N LEU A 264 -8.80 2.30 -9.40
CA LEU A 264 -8.00 3.19 -10.25
C LEU A 264 -6.54 2.74 -10.40
N VAL A 265 -6.12 1.70 -9.69
CA VAL A 265 -4.79 1.06 -9.80
C VAL A 265 -3.61 2.03 -9.70
N GLY A 266 -3.74 3.13 -8.96
CA GLY A 266 -2.67 4.11 -8.76
C GLY A 266 -1.79 3.75 -7.57
N SER A 267 -0.50 3.44 -7.78
CA SER A 267 0.48 3.27 -6.71
C SER A 267 1.82 3.86 -7.12
N TYR A 268 2.73 4.02 -6.17
CA TYR A 268 4.05 4.53 -6.44
C TYR A 268 5.08 3.89 -5.51
N HIS A 269 6.32 3.83 -6.01
CA HIS A 269 7.45 3.48 -5.17
C HIS A 269 8.26 4.72 -4.78
N ILE A 270 9.00 4.59 -3.69
CA ILE A 270 10.06 5.50 -3.29
C ILE A 270 11.38 4.72 -3.24
N ILE A 271 12.37 5.13 -4.06
CA ILE A 271 13.69 4.50 -4.12
C ILE A 271 14.77 5.58 -4.07
N TYR A 272 15.57 5.59 -3.01
CA TYR A 272 16.68 6.55 -2.86
C TYR A 272 17.95 6.09 -3.57
N ASN A 273 18.22 4.78 -3.58
CA ASN A 273 19.40 4.20 -4.23
C ASN A 273 19.31 4.37 -5.75
N THR A 274 20.22 5.15 -6.34
CA THR A 274 20.21 5.47 -7.77
C THR A 274 20.34 4.23 -8.65
N TRP A 275 21.25 3.30 -8.31
CA TRP A 275 21.43 2.07 -9.06
C TRP A 275 20.15 1.23 -9.12
N LEU A 276 19.51 1.06 -7.96
CA LEU A 276 18.28 0.27 -7.81
C LEU A 276 17.12 0.95 -8.55
N ARG A 277 16.98 2.27 -8.36
CA ARG A 277 15.93 3.10 -9.00
C ARG A 277 15.97 3.03 -10.51
N GLU A 278 17.15 3.25 -11.11
CA GLU A 278 17.32 3.22 -12.56
C GLU A 278 16.96 1.87 -13.16
N ARG A 279 17.29 0.77 -12.46
CA ARG A 279 16.96 -0.58 -12.89
C ARG A 279 15.47 -0.90 -12.76
N VAL A 280 14.85 -0.52 -11.65
CA VAL A 280 13.40 -0.74 -11.45
C VAL A 280 12.61 0.07 -12.48
N LEU A 281 12.96 1.32 -12.73
CA LEU A 281 12.32 2.13 -13.75
C LEU A 281 12.50 1.54 -15.16
N LYS A 282 13.70 1.05 -15.47
CA LYS A 282 13.96 0.42 -16.76
C LYS A 282 13.19 -0.89 -16.91
N GLU A 283 13.15 -1.73 -15.87
CA GLU A 283 12.39 -2.99 -15.87
C GLU A 283 10.91 -2.73 -16.12
N SER A 284 10.30 -1.83 -15.38
CA SER A 284 8.88 -1.51 -15.52
C SER A 284 8.52 -0.84 -16.85
N SER A 285 9.47 -0.16 -17.51
CA SER A 285 9.24 0.50 -18.80
C SER A 285 9.43 -0.41 -20.03
N LEU A 286 10.16 -1.52 -19.90
CA LEU A 286 10.52 -2.39 -21.04
C LEU A 286 9.31 -2.95 -21.80
N SER A 287 8.24 -3.24 -21.10
CA SER A 287 7.03 -3.85 -21.68
C SER A 287 5.87 -2.87 -21.84
N HIS A 288 6.07 -1.60 -21.56
CA HIS A 288 5.01 -0.57 -21.50
C HIS A 288 3.80 -0.95 -20.61
N TYR A 289 3.92 -1.98 -19.76
CA TYR A 289 2.82 -2.44 -18.92
C TYR A 289 2.60 -1.56 -17.70
N ASN A 290 3.58 -0.74 -17.35
CA ASN A 290 3.55 0.12 -16.17
C ASN A 290 3.21 1.59 -16.52
N ALA A 291 2.37 1.79 -17.53
CA ALA A 291 1.94 3.12 -17.92
C ALA A 291 0.83 3.63 -17.00
N MET A 292 1.02 4.85 -16.48
CA MET A 292 0.02 5.53 -15.66
C MET A 292 -1.25 5.83 -16.45
N ASN A 293 -2.41 5.64 -15.82
CA ASN A 293 -3.68 6.12 -16.31
C ASN A 293 -3.88 7.59 -15.88
N VAL A 294 -4.28 8.45 -16.80
CA VAL A 294 -4.41 9.89 -16.52
C VAL A 294 -5.43 10.20 -15.42
N LEU A 295 -6.50 9.44 -15.32
CA LEU A 295 -7.52 9.64 -14.27
C LEU A 295 -6.97 9.18 -12.89
N SER A 296 -6.13 8.15 -12.86
CA SER A 296 -5.44 7.71 -11.64
C SER A 296 -4.49 8.80 -11.11
N MET A 297 -3.78 9.50 -11.99
CA MET A 297 -2.95 10.63 -11.61
C MET A 297 -3.78 11.74 -10.95
N HIS A 298 -4.87 12.14 -11.58
CA HIS A 298 -5.75 13.18 -11.03
C HIS A 298 -6.44 12.76 -9.74
N ALA A 299 -6.81 11.49 -9.62
CA ALA A 299 -7.39 10.95 -8.38
C ALA A 299 -6.37 11.00 -7.22
N LEU A 300 -5.11 10.65 -7.44
CA LEU A 300 -4.06 10.77 -6.41
C LEU A 300 -3.84 12.24 -6.02
N VAL A 301 -3.73 13.14 -6.98
CA VAL A 301 -3.60 14.59 -6.71
C VAL A 301 -4.79 15.08 -5.87
N GLY A 302 -6.02 14.70 -6.23
CA GLY A 302 -7.23 15.02 -5.48
C GLY A 302 -7.24 14.45 -4.06
N ALA A 303 -6.79 13.19 -3.90
CA ALA A 303 -6.71 12.52 -2.60
C ALA A 303 -5.72 13.20 -1.64
N TYR A 304 -4.61 13.69 -2.18
CA TYR A 304 -3.53 14.31 -1.38
C TYR A 304 -3.66 15.84 -1.28
N LYS A 305 -4.78 16.42 -1.71
CA LYS A 305 -5.10 17.84 -1.45
C LYS A 305 -5.47 18.04 0.03
N PRO A 306 -4.84 19.02 0.73
CA PRO A 306 -5.16 19.32 2.13
C PRO A 306 -6.65 19.56 2.38
N GLU A 307 -7.33 20.26 1.48
CA GLU A 307 -8.76 20.56 1.60
C GLU A 307 -9.63 19.29 1.65
N GLY A 308 -9.13 18.17 1.14
CA GLY A 308 -9.83 16.88 1.12
C GLY A 308 -9.70 16.10 2.42
N TYR A 309 -8.56 16.15 3.11
CA TYR A 309 -8.31 15.30 4.27
C TYR A 309 -8.15 16.05 5.61
N GLU A 310 -8.04 17.36 5.63
CA GLU A 310 -8.10 18.23 6.80
C GLU A 310 -9.55 18.66 7.09
#